data_9d75ce7ed89b086a06699d63481d8168
#
_entry.id   9d75ce7ed89b086a06699d63481d8168
#
_cell.length_a   1.000
_cell.length_b   1.000
_cell.length_c   1.000
_cell.angle_alpha   90.00
_cell.angle_beta   90.00
_cell.angle_gamma   90.00
#
_symmetry.space_group_name_H-M   'P 1'
#
loop_
_entity.id
_entity.type
_entity.pdbx_description
1 polymer ?
#
loop_
_entity_poly.entity_id
_entity_poly.type
_entity_poly.pdbx_seq_one_letter_code
_entity_poly.pdbx_strand_id
1 'polypeptide(L)'
;MKILYVFPHPDDESFGPAPAIAAQRRKGHEVYLFTLTKGEATKQRFRLGINKKEMGEIRHKEMQCVEKVLDLNGMTVFDLPDSGLKEMDPADIEEVIRDQVEKIKPDVLVTYAVHGISGFEDHLVSHAVVKSVYCDLRRKGFEYPKRLAFFTHYSEDEGEGKFNLTSSKQGDIDCWIEANEDDYQKFLKALDCYETYQEVIEDSNVKEEVGYRIPFEIFQEDFDPPLTDLGDQLDR
;
A
#
# COMPACT_ATOMS: atom_id res chain seq x y z
N MET A 1 -0.72 16.35 7.89
CA MET A 1 -1.97 15.60 7.71
C MET A 1 -1.76 14.17 8.09
N LYS A 2 -2.88 13.40 8.20
CA LYS A 2 -2.85 11.95 8.41
C LYS A 2 -3.11 11.20 7.12
N ILE A 3 -2.26 10.25 6.80
CA ILE A 3 -2.38 9.39 5.62
C ILE A 3 -2.48 7.95 6.11
N LEU A 4 -3.51 7.22 5.69
CA LEU A 4 -3.68 5.80 6.00
C LEU A 4 -3.52 4.97 4.73
N TYR A 5 -2.48 4.16 4.70
CA TYR A 5 -2.31 3.12 3.68
C TYR A 5 -3.04 1.85 4.12
N VAL A 6 -3.82 1.28 3.21
CA VAL A 6 -4.55 0.02 3.41
C VAL A 6 -4.12 -0.95 2.32
N PHE A 7 -3.44 -2.02 2.71
CA PHE A 7 -2.96 -3.07 1.80
C PHE A 7 -3.36 -4.46 2.28
N PRO A 8 -3.47 -5.44 1.37
CA PRO A 8 -3.86 -6.79 1.76
C PRO A 8 -2.76 -7.57 2.48
N HIS A 9 -1.48 -7.43 2.07
CA HIS A 9 -0.43 -8.31 2.57
C HIS A 9 0.72 -7.55 3.22
N PRO A 10 1.46 -8.18 4.13
CA PRO A 10 2.83 -7.78 4.45
C PRO A 10 3.66 -7.71 3.15
N ASP A 11 4.58 -6.77 3.05
CA ASP A 11 5.42 -6.41 1.92
C ASP A 11 4.82 -5.42 0.91
N ASP A 12 3.51 -5.34 0.75
CA ASP A 12 2.86 -4.42 -0.21
C ASP A 12 3.32 -2.96 -0.03
N GLU A 13 3.52 -2.50 1.22
CA GLU A 13 4.03 -1.16 1.51
C GLU A 13 5.48 -0.98 1.09
N SER A 14 6.25 -2.07 1.01
CA SER A 14 7.67 -2.07 0.66
C SER A 14 7.91 -2.33 -0.83
N PHE A 15 7.00 -3.03 -1.54
CA PHE A 15 7.14 -3.35 -2.96
C PHE A 15 6.72 -2.20 -3.91
N GLY A 16 6.89 -0.95 -3.47
CA GLY A 16 6.66 0.21 -4.32
C GLY A 16 6.44 1.50 -3.56
N PRO A 17 5.48 1.61 -2.63
CA PRO A 17 5.16 2.88 -2.00
C PRO A 17 6.13 3.33 -0.90
N ALA A 18 7.03 2.49 -0.42
CA ALA A 18 7.94 2.83 0.69
C ALA A 18 8.74 4.13 0.50
N PRO A 19 9.31 4.46 -0.69
CA PRO A 19 9.97 5.76 -0.86
C PRO A 19 9.02 6.94 -0.67
N ALA A 20 7.77 6.82 -1.13
CA ALA A 20 6.74 7.86 -0.94
C ALA A 20 6.35 7.98 0.54
N ILE A 21 6.18 6.86 1.25
CA ILE A 21 5.91 6.83 2.69
C ILE A 21 7.02 7.55 3.45
N ALA A 22 8.29 7.24 3.16
CA ALA A 22 9.44 7.90 3.77
C ALA A 22 9.48 9.40 3.48
N ALA A 23 9.21 9.82 2.23
CA ALA A 23 9.14 11.22 1.84
C ALA A 23 8.00 11.97 2.55
N GLN A 24 6.83 11.35 2.70
CA GLN A 24 5.69 11.91 3.45
C GLN A 24 6.03 12.07 4.93
N ARG A 25 6.69 11.08 5.56
CA ARG A 25 7.19 11.19 6.93
C ARG A 25 8.19 12.33 7.08
N ARG A 26 9.14 12.46 6.16
CA ARG A 26 10.12 13.56 6.13
C ARG A 26 9.45 14.93 5.98
N LYS A 27 8.36 15.01 5.21
CA LYS A 27 7.54 16.24 5.06
C LYS A 27 6.67 16.54 6.30
N GLY A 28 6.65 15.69 7.31
CA GLY A 28 5.92 15.88 8.57
C GLY A 28 4.47 15.38 8.54
N HIS A 29 4.10 14.55 7.57
CA HIS A 29 2.81 13.86 7.60
C HIS A 29 2.82 12.75 8.64
N GLU A 30 1.68 12.48 9.26
CA GLU A 30 1.45 11.29 10.04
C GLU A 30 1.03 10.16 9.09
N VAL A 31 1.85 9.12 8.98
CA VAL A 31 1.58 7.98 8.10
C VAL A 31 1.28 6.74 8.93
N TYR A 32 0.16 6.11 8.62
CA TYR A 32 -0.34 4.89 9.23
C TYR A 32 -0.45 3.79 8.19
N LEU A 33 -0.19 2.55 8.60
CA LEU A 33 -0.33 1.37 7.77
C LEU A 33 -1.36 0.41 8.37
N PHE A 34 -2.30 -0.03 7.56
CA PHE A 34 -3.25 -1.08 7.90
C PHE A 34 -3.14 -2.21 6.89
N THR A 35 -2.70 -3.38 7.34
CA THR A 35 -2.55 -4.57 6.51
C THR A 35 -3.63 -5.57 6.88
N LEU A 36 -4.39 -6.06 5.89
CA LEU A 36 -5.59 -6.86 6.11
C LEU A 36 -5.30 -8.29 6.55
N THR A 37 -4.18 -8.86 6.12
CA THR A 37 -3.80 -10.25 6.42
C THR A 37 -2.41 -10.32 7.03
N LYS A 38 -2.02 -11.48 7.52
CA LYS A 38 -0.64 -11.74 7.97
C LYS A 38 0.26 -12.32 6.88
N GLY A 39 -0.22 -12.47 5.65
CA GLY A 39 0.55 -13.06 4.55
C GLY A 39 0.94 -14.52 4.78
N GLU A 40 0.13 -15.26 5.53
CA GLU A 40 0.46 -16.60 6.01
C GLU A 40 0.32 -17.69 4.95
N ALA A 41 -0.38 -17.42 3.82
CA ALA A 41 -0.58 -18.40 2.76
C ALA A 41 0.60 -18.48 1.78
N THR A 42 1.55 -17.56 1.86
CA THR A 42 2.70 -17.52 0.95
C THR A 42 3.39 -18.88 0.78
N LYS A 43 3.84 -19.16 -0.46
CA LYS A 43 4.57 -20.40 -0.80
C LYS A 43 5.93 -20.50 -0.12
N GLN A 44 6.52 -19.39 0.34
CA GLN A 44 7.81 -19.36 1.05
C GLN A 44 7.78 -20.22 2.32
N ARG A 45 6.62 -20.38 2.96
CA ARG A 45 6.45 -21.28 4.11
C ARG A 45 6.85 -22.72 3.82
N PHE A 46 6.68 -23.21 2.59
CA PHE A 46 7.07 -24.57 2.21
C PHE A 46 8.59 -24.73 2.18
N ARG A 47 9.31 -23.74 1.66
CA ARG A 47 10.78 -23.71 1.67
C ARG A 47 11.34 -23.69 3.09
N LEU A 48 10.66 -22.97 3.98
CA LEU A 48 11.05 -22.87 5.38
C LEU A 48 10.58 -24.06 6.23
N GLY A 49 9.73 -24.93 5.71
CA GLY A 49 9.19 -26.09 6.41
C GLY A 49 8.26 -25.73 7.57
N ILE A 50 7.57 -24.59 7.50
CA ILE A 50 6.69 -24.06 8.55
C ILE A 50 5.23 -24.04 8.11
N ASN A 51 4.32 -24.01 9.09
CA ASN A 51 2.89 -23.91 8.83
C ASN A 51 2.44 -22.45 8.65
N LYS A 52 1.16 -22.24 8.28
CA LYS A 52 0.59 -20.91 8.07
C LYS A 52 0.70 -20.01 9.30
N LYS A 53 0.35 -20.53 10.50
CA LYS A 53 0.39 -19.75 11.73
C LYS A 53 1.80 -19.25 12.04
N GLU A 54 2.79 -20.14 11.96
CA GLU A 54 4.20 -19.78 12.16
C GLU A 54 4.66 -18.74 11.13
N MET A 55 4.25 -18.89 9.87
CA MET A 55 4.58 -17.91 8.82
C MET A 55 3.99 -16.55 9.13
N GLY A 56 2.71 -16.47 9.52
CA GLY A 56 2.07 -15.22 9.87
C GLY A 56 2.72 -14.52 11.07
N GLU A 57 3.18 -15.31 12.09
CA GLU A 57 3.91 -14.76 13.23
C GLU A 57 5.28 -14.20 12.85
N ILE A 58 5.98 -14.83 11.90
CA ILE A 58 7.26 -14.33 11.38
C ILE A 58 7.03 -13.05 10.58
N ARG A 59 6.11 -13.06 9.61
CA ARG A 59 5.82 -11.89 8.78
C ARG A 59 5.34 -10.69 9.59
N HIS A 60 4.57 -10.91 10.65
CA HIS A 60 4.20 -9.83 11.56
C HIS A 60 5.43 -9.19 12.24
N LYS A 61 6.46 -9.97 12.60
CA LYS A 61 7.72 -9.42 13.13
C LYS A 61 8.51 -8.67 12.09
N GLU A 62 8.53 -9.14 10.84
CA GLU A 62 9.15 -8.44 9.72
C GLU A 62 8.48 -7.08 9.52
N MET A 63 7.15 -7.01 9.52
CA MET A 63 6.42 -5.73 9.46
C MET A 63 6.72 -4.80 10.64
N GLN A 64 6.94 -5.32 11.86
CA GLN A 64 7.38 -4.50 13.00
C GLN A 64 8.79 -3.89 12.78
N CYS A 65 9.64 -4.54 12.00
CA CYS A 65 10.90 -3.96 11.53
C CYS A 65 10.63 -2.81 10.56
N VAL A 66 9.77 -3.04 9.57
CA VAL A 66 9.38 -2.03 8.56
C VAL A 66 8.76 -0.79 9.21
N GLU A 67 7.84 -0.97 10.18
CA GLU A 67 7.24 0.13 10.94
C GLU A 67 8.31 1.09 11.51
N LYS A 68 9.37 0.52 12.06
CA LYS A 68 10.49 1.30 12.64
C LYS A 68 11.34 1.96 11.55
N VAL A 69 11.65 1.23 10.47
CA VAL A 69 12.49 1.72 9.37
C VAL A 69 11.82 2.90 8.67
N LEU A 70 10.52 2.79 8.38
CA LEU A 70 9.75 3.84 7.73
C LEU A 70 9.27 4.93 8.70
N ASP A 71 9.51 4.77 10.02
CA ASP A 71 9.08 5.71 11.07
C ASP A 71 7.57 5.97 11.03
N LEU A 72 6.77 4.90 10.90
CA LEU A 72 5.31 5.02 10.85
C LEU A 72 4.75 5.53 12.18
N ASN A 73 3.66 6.30 12.12
CA ASN A 73 2.95 6.77 13.32
C ASN A 73 2.10 5.68 13.97
N GLY A 74 1.88 4.59 13.26
CA GLY A 74 1.23 3.40 13.76
C GLY A 74 0.99 2.39 12.66
N MET A 75 0.98 1.14 13.06
CA MET A 75 0.72 0.01 12.19
C MET A 75 -0.30 -0.92 12.84
N THR A 76 -1.21 -1.43 12.04
CA THR A 76 -2.13 -2.50 12.44
C THR A 76 -2.07 -3.59 11.38
N VAL A 77 -1.79 -4.82 11.81
CA VAL A 77 -1.87 -6.01 10.96
C VAL A 77 -3.05 -6.84 11.44
N PHE A 78 -4.01 -7.02 10.56
CA PHE A 78 -5.21 -7.80 10.85
C PHE A 78 -4.98 -9.30 10.55
N ASP A 79 -5.98 -10.12 10.77
CA ASP A 79 -5.89 -11.59 10.66
C ASP A 79 -7.00 -12.13 9.75
N LEU A 80 -7.30 -11.40 8.65
CA LEU A 80 -8.17 -11.93 7.60
C LEU A 80 -7.42 -13.00 6.81
N PRO A 81 -8.13 -13.95 6.17
CA PRO A 81 -7.50 -15.05 5.46
C PRO A 81 -6.69 -14.56 4.25
N ASP A 82 -5.37 -14.72 4.30
CA ASP A 82 -4.46 -14.44 3.19
C ASP A 82 -4.79 -15.33 1.97
N SER A 83 -4.84 -14.72 0.79
CA SER A 83 -5.29 -15.32 -0.48
C SER A 83 -6.75 -15.79 -0.45
N GLY A 84 -7.54 -15.28 0.48
CA GLY A 84 -8.93 -15.66 0.70
C GLY A 84 -9.91 -14.51 0.81
N LEU A 85 -9.49 -13.25 0.61
CA LEU A 85 -10.38 -12.09 0.76
C LEU A 85 -11.56 -12.15 -0.22
N LYS A 86 -11.38 -12.69 -1.41
CA LYS A 86 -12.45 -12.86 -2.42
C LYS A 86 -13.57 -13.80 -1.98
N GLU A 87 -13.29 -14.71 -1.05
CA GLU A 87 -14.27 -15.67 -0.53
C GLU A 87 -15.07 -15.12 0.65
N MET A 88 -14.69 -13.94 1.17
CA MET A 88 -15.37 -13.28 2.27
C MET A 88 -16.54 -12.44 1.77
N ASP A 89 -17.49 -12.17 2.66
CA ASP A 89 -18.47 -11.12 2.43
C ASP A 89 -17.73 -9.77 2.40
N PRO A 90 -17.80 -8.99 1.32
CA PRO A 90 -17.18 -7.66 1.27
C PRO A 90 -17.55 -6.76 2.44
N ALA A 91 -18.79 -6.88 2.98
CA ALA A 91 -19.24 -6.10 4.12
C ALA A 91 -18.42 -6.34 5.38
N ASP A 92 -17.95 -7.58 5.62
CA ASP A 92 -17.10 -7.90 6.77
C ASP A 92 -15.73 -7.24 6.64
N ILE A 93 -15.18 -7.19 5.42
CA ILE A 93 -13.89 -6.52 5.15
C ILE A 93 -14.05 -4.99 5.28
N GLU A 94 -15.17 -4.45 4.75
CA GLU A 94 -15.48 -3.02 4.86
C GLU A 94 -15.63 -2.59 6.33
N GLU A 95 -16.20 -3.43 7.20
CA GLU A 95 -16.37 -3.13 8.63
C GLU A 95 -15.01 -2.92 9.30
N VAL A 96 -14.06 -3.84 9.12
CA VAL A 96 -12.73 -3.68 9.74
C VAL A 96 -11.94 -2.49 9.19
N ILE A 97 -12.11 -2.16 7.89
CA ILE A 97 -11.49 -0.97 7.30
C ILE A 97 -12.11 0.30 7.88
N ARG A 98 -13.44 0.34 7.97
CA ARG A 98 -14.20 1.45 8.55
C ARG A 98 -13.75 1.75 9.98
N ASP A 99 -13.63 0.72 10.81
CA ASP A 99 -13.18 0.84 12.20
C ASP A 99 -11.80 1.50 12.28
N GLN A 100 -10.87 1.13 11.40
CA GLN A 100 -9.54 1.76 11.37
C GLN A 100 -9.60 3.21 10.87
N VAL A 101 -10.41 3.49 9.85
CA VAL A 101 -10.62 4.86 9.35
C VAL A 101 -11.23 5.75 10.43
N GLU A 102 -12.24 5.27 11.16
CA GLU A 102 -12.87 6.03 12.24
C GLU A 102 -11.94 6.25 13.45
N LYS A 103 -11.07 5.29 13.75
CA LYS A 103 -10.06 5.39 14.82
C LYS A 103 -8.96 6.40 14.48
N ILE A 104 -8.44 6.37 13.25
CA ILE A 104 -7.30 7.19 12.81
C ILE A 104 -7.78 8.57 12.34
N LYS A 105 -8.93 8.63 11.67
CA LYS A 105 -9.49 9.81 11.01
C LYS A 105 -8.48 10.42 10.03
N PRO A 106 -8.09 9.65 9.00
CA PRO A 106 -7.10 10.11 8.03
C PRO A 106 -7.67 11.21 7.13
N ASP A 107 -6.83 12.14 6.70
CA ASP A 107 -7.16 13.09 5.63
C ASP A 107 -7.16 12.39 4.27
N VAL A 108 -6.19 11.51 4.07
CA VAL A 108 -6.00 10.74 2.83
C VAL A 108 -6.04 9.24 3.12
N LEU A 109 -6.81 8.52 2.34
CA LEU A 109 -6.84 7.06 2.32
C LEU A 109 -6.12 6.58 1.06
N VAL A 110 -5.26 5.58 1.19
CA VAL A 110 -4.47 5.03 0.08
C VAL A 110 -4.65 3.52 0.00
N THR A 111 -4.83 3.01 -1.22
CA THR A 111 -4.79 1.58 -1.53
C THR A 111 -4.29 1.37 -2.97
N TYR A 112 -4.37 0.17 -3.52
CA TYR A 112 -3.99 -0.13 -4.90
C TYR A 112 -4.92 0.50 -5.94
N ALA A 113 -4.39 0.80 -7.14
CA ALA A 113 -5.17 1.10 -8.33
C ALA A 113 -6.07 -0.09 -8.73
N VAL A 114 -7.05 0.16 -9.60
CA VAL A 114 -8.10 -0.81 -9.97
C VAL A 114 -7.56 -2.14 -10.50
N HIS A 115 -6.41 -2.12 -11.16
CA HIS A 115 -5.75 -3.32 -11.70
C HIS A 115 -4.90 -4.07 -10.67
N GLY A 116 -4.72 -3.53 -9.45
CA GLY A 116 -3.97 -4.17 -8.37
C GLY A 116 -2.49 -4.38 -8.66
N ILE A 117 -1.94 -3.72 -9.69
CA ILE A 117 -0.56 -3.81 -10.20
C ILE A 117 -0.20 -5.23 -10.63
N SER A 118 -0.15 -6.20 -9.71
CA SER A 118 0.16 -7.61 -9.96
C SER A 118 -1.06 -8.43 -10.41
N GLY A 119 -2.27 -7.87 -10.31
CA GLY A 119 -3.52 -8.57 -10.58
C GLY A 119 -3.88 -9.65 -9.54
N PHE A 120 -3.22 -9.73 -8.40
CA PHE A 120 -3.61 -10.62 -7.32
C PHE A 120 -5.02 -10.28 -6.84
N GLU A 121 -5.84 -11.33 -6.65
CA GLU A 121 -7.25 -11.16 -6.29
C GLU A 121 -7.45 -10.33 -5.02
N ASP A 122 -6.63 -10.52 -4.00
CA ASP A 122 -6.70 -9.74 -2.76
C ASP A 122 -6.38 -8.24 -2.97
N HIS A 123 -5.52 -7.89 -3.96
CA HIS A 123 -5.27 -6.49 -4.36
C HIS A 123 -6.51 -5.86 -5.00
N LEU A 124 -7.20 -6.63 -5.87
CA LEU A 124 -8.45 -6.19 -6.52
C LEU A 124 -9.58 -6.03 -5.50
N VAL A 125 -9.68 -6.96 -4.56
CA VAL A 125 -10.64 -6.88 -3.45
C VAL A 125 -10.34 -5.65 -2.58
N SER A 126 -9.08 -5.43 -2.20
CA SER A 126 -8.68 -4.26 -1.41
C SER A 126 -9.05 -2.96 -2.09
N HIS A 127 -8.79 -2.81 -3.41
CA HIS A 127 -9.25 -1.64 -4.16
C HIS A 127 -10.76 -1.43 -4.00
N ALA A 128 -11.53 -2.49 -4.23
CA ALA A 128 -12.99 -2.40 -4.24
C ALA A 128 -13.56 -2.01 -2.86
N VAL A 129 -13.12 -2.70 -1.79
CA VAL A 129 -13.68 -2.49 -0.44
C VAL A 129 -13.22 -1.16 0.17
N VAL A 130 -11.95 -0.75 -0.03
CA VAL A 130 -11.46 0.56 0.45
C VAL A 130 -12.19 1.71 -0.23
N LYS A 131 -12.39 1.62 -1.55
CA LYS A 131 -13.17 2.59 -2.31
C LYS A 131 -14.62 2.64 -1.87
N SER A 132 -15.24 1.50 -1.59
CA SER A 132 -16.61 1.41 -1.06
C SER A 132 -16.74 2.13 0.29
N VAL A 133 -15.82 1.86 1.22
CA VAL A 133 -15.77 2.53 2.53
C VAL A 133 -15.62 4.04 2.37
N TYR A 134 -14.68 4.49 1.52
CA TYR A 134 -14.50 5.92 1.23
C TYR A 134 -15.81 6.56 0.75
N CYS A 135 -16.43 5.99 -0.28
CA CYS A 135 -17.66 6.51 -0.88
C CYS A 135 -18.81 6.55 0.13
N ASP A 136 -18.95 5.53 0.99
CA ASP A 136 -19.99 5.46 2.01
C ASP A 136 -19.81 6.55 3.08
N LEU A 137 -18.58 6.75 3.58
CA LEU A 137 -18.26 7.80 4.54
C LEU A 137 -18.54 9.19 3.96
N ARG A 138 -18.11 9.46 2.72
CA ARG A 138 -18.38 10.72 2.04
C ARG A 138 -19.89 10.96 1.85
N ARG A 139 -20.65 9.94 1.44
CA ARG A 139 -22.11 10.00 1.29
C ARG A 139 -22.81 10.28 2.61
N LYS A 140 -22.29 9.76 3.72
CA LYS A 140 -22.80 9.99 5.08
C LYS A 140 -22.40 11.35 5.68
N GLY A 141 -21.59 12.14 4.97
CA GLY A 141 -21.17 13.47 5.38
C GLY A 141 -20.02 13.51 6.39
N PHE A 142 -19.23 12.44 6.48
CA PHE A 142 -17.99 12.47 7.29
C PHE A 142 -16.98 13.45 6.70
N GLU A 143 -16.28 14.16 7.59
CA GLU A 143 -15.21 15.10 7.21
C GLU A 143 -13.90 14.40 6.81
N TYR A 144 -13.80 13.10 7.05
CA TYR A 144 -12.67 12.24 6.75
C TYR A 144 -13.14 10.90 6.16
N PRO A 145 -12.31 10.26 5.29
CA PRO A 145 -11.17 10.83 4.59
C PRO A 145 -11.63 11.89 3.57
N LYS A 146 -10.79 12.90 3.30
CA LYS A 146 -11.07 13.96 2.32
C LYS A 146 -10.74 13.51 0.90
N ARG A 147 -9.67 12.69 0.76
CA ARG A 147 -9.14 12.18 -0.52
C ARG A 147 -8.94 10.67 -0.47
N LEU A 148 -9.19 10.01 -1.60
CA LEU A 148 -8.81 8.63 -1.86
C LEU A 148 -7.78 8.61 -2.99
N ALA A 149 -6.60 8.08 -2.71
CA ALA A 149 -5.53 7.92 -3.69
C ALA A 149 -5.24 6.43 -3.93
N PHE A 150 -4.82 6.11 -5.14
CA PHE A 150 -4.46 4.76 -5.53
C PHE A 150 -2.97 4.70 -5.89
N PHE A 151 -2.21 3.95 -5.11
CA PHE A 151 -0.86 3.60 -5.50
C PHE A 151 -0.91 2.77 -6.78
N THR A 152 -0.10 3.15 -7.76
CA THR A 152 -0.04 2.49 -9.06
C THR A 152 1.38 2.26 -9.51
N HIS A 153 1.54 1.51 -10.59
CA HIS A 153 2.79 1.34 -11.31
C HIS A 153 2.75 2.17 -12.60
N TYR A 154 3.89 2.73 -12.99
CA TYR A 154 4.07 3.42 -14.26
C TYR A 154 5.34 2.92 -14.93
N SER A 155 5.23 2.58 -16.20
CA SER A 155 6.38 2.25 -17.06
C SER A 155 6.17 2.92 -18.42
N GLU A 156 7.22 3.50 -18.97
CA GLU A 156 7.24 4.02 -20.35
C GLU A 156 7.35 2.88 -21.37
N ASP A 157 7.93 1.78 -20.95
CA ASP A 157 8.08 0.59 -21.78
C ASP A 157 6.88 -0.36 -21.55
N GLU A 158 6.10 -0.62 -22.62
CA GLU A 158 5.11 -1.71 -22.64
C GLU A 158 5.77 -3.10 -22.70
N GLY A 159 6.95 -3.25 -22.08
CA GLY A 159 7.74 -4.46 -22.08
C GLY A 159 7.21 -5.51 -21.09
N GLU A 160 7.28 -6.77 -21.49
CA GLU A 160 7.04 -7.91 -20.61
C GLU A 160 8.15 -8.00 -19.57
N GLY A 161 7.97 -7.32 -18.42
CA GLY A 161 8.78 -7.57 -17.22
C GLY A 161 8.62 -9.01 -16.75
N LYS A 162 9.52 -9.52 -15.95
CA LYS A 162 9.49 -10.89 -15.38
C LYS A 162 8.20 -11.18 -14.60
N PHE A 163 7.58 -10.13 -14.08
CA PHE A 163 6.24 -10.12 -13.50
C PHE A 163 5.36 -9.26 -14.40
N ASN A 164 4.25 -9.81 -14.91
CA ASN A 164 3.25 -9.09 -15.71
C ASN A 164 2.59 -7.99 -14.84
N LEU A 165 3.33 -6.91 -14.57
CA LEU A 165 2.78 -5.77 -13.83
C LEU A 165 1.94 -4.90 -14.77
N THR A 166 0.76 -4.54 -14.31
CA THR A 166 -0.11 -3.61 -15.03
C THR A 166 0.24 -2.19 -14.60
N SER A 167 0.46 -1.32 -15.57
CA SER A 167 0.77 0.10 -15.37
C SER A 167 -0.45 0.97 -15.66
N SER A 168 -0.57 2.08 -14.94
CA SER A 168 -1.46 3.18 -15.32
C SER A 168 -0.85 3.99 -16.46
N LYS A 169 -1.71 4.62 -17.26
CA LYS A 169 -1.24 5.54 -18.28
C LYS A 169 -0.75 6.83 -17.65
N GLN A 170 0.17 7.53 -18.30
CA GLN A 170 0.69 8.80 -17.80
C GLN A 170 -0.42 9.82 -17.51
N GLY A 171 -1.47 9.85 -18.33
CA GLY A 171 -2.61 10.77 -18.15
C GLY A 171 -3.58 10.39 -17.01
N ASP A 172 -3.42 9.22 -16.43
CA ASP A 172 -4.23 8.76 -15.29
C ASP A 172 -3.51 9.03 -13.94
N ILE A 173 -2.27 9.58 -14.00
CA ILE A 173 -1.45 9.84 -12.81
C ILE A 173 -1.64 11.27 -12.35
N ASP A 174 -2.28 11.45 -11.22
CA ASP A 174 -2.63 12.74 -10.63
C ASP A 174 -1.60 13.28 -9.64
N CYS A 175 -0.74 12.41 -9.12
CA CYS A 175 0.28 12.81 -8.15
C CYS A 175 1.57 12.00 -8.31
N TRP A 176 2.71 12.71 -8.28
CA TRP A 176 4.04 12.13 -8.21
C TRP A 176 4.71 12.54 -6.91
N ILE A 177 4.96 11.59 -6.01
CA ILE A 177 5.72 11.87 -4.80
C ILE A 177 7.20 11.63 -5.08
N GLU A 178 8.01 12.67 -4.91
CA GLU A 178 9.46 12.61 -5.08
C GLU A 178 10.15 12.24 -3.76
N ALA A 179 10.85 11.11 -3.77
CA ALA A 179 11.74 10.67 -2.73
C ALA A 179 13.16 11.23 -2.95
N ASN A 180 13.90 11.47 -1.90
CA ASN A 180 15.31 11.74 -1.96
C ASN A 180 16.14 10.46 -1.65
N GLU A 181 17.46 10.58 -1.64
CA GLU A 181 18.36 9.45 -1.37
C GLU A 181 18.09 8.82 0.02
N ASP A 182 17.85 9.62 1.05
CA ASP A 182 17.58 9.09 2.40
C ASP A 182 16.24 8.32 2.45
N ASP A 183 15.23 8.78 1.73
CA ASP A 183 13.95 8.11 1.58
C ASP A 183 14.12 6.77 0.85
N TYR A 184 14.93 6.78 -0.23
CA TYR A 184 15.23 5.56 -0.99
C TYR A 184 16.04 4.55 -0.17
N GLN A 185 16.99 5.01 0.66
CA GLN A 185 17.71 4.14 1.58
C GLN A 185 16.79 3.50 2.65
N LYS A 186 15.74 4.18 3.06
CA LYS A 186 14.72 3.59 3.94
C LYS A 186 13.92 2.50 3.22
N PHE A 187 13.59 2.70 1.94
CA PHE A 187 12.96 1.67 1.11
C PHE A 187 13.81 0.40 1.04
N LEU A 188 15.10 0.52 0.72
CA LEU A 188 16.00 -0.64 0.68
C LEU A 188 16.05 -1.37 2.03
N LYS A 189 16.13 -0.64 3.13
CA LYS A 189 16.11 -1.22 4.49
C LYS A 189 14.76 -1.86 4.83
N ALA A 190 13.65 -1.32 4.32
CA ALA A 190 12.33 -1.92 4.51
C ALA A 190 12.24 -3.29 3.80
N LEU A 191 12.77 -3.39 2.59
CA LEU A 191 12.90 -4.69 1.89
C LEU A 191 13.79 -5.67 2.66
N ASP A 192 14.89 -5.20 3.26
CA ASP A 192 15.79 -6.05 4.05
C ASP A 192 15.12 -6.59 5.33
N CYS A 193 14.05 -5.96 5.84
CA CYS A 193 13.27 -6.47 6.96
C CYS A 193 12.54 -7.80 6.64
N TYR A 194 12.25 -8.06 5.36
CA TYR A 194 11.55 -9.26 4.92
C TYR A 194 12.52 -10.43 4.66
N GLU A 195 13.12 -10.97 5.72
CA GLU A 195 14.08 -12.08 5.65
C GLU A 195 13.48 -13.32 4.96
N THR A 196 12.18 -13.56 5.15
CA THR A 196 11.51 -14.71 4.53
C THR A 196 11.25 -14.51 3.03
N TYR A 197 11.40 -13.30 2.50
CA TYR A 197 11.07 -12.92 1.12
C TYR A 197 12.29 -12.52 0.28
N GLN A 198 13.51 -12.65 0.77
CA GLN A 198 14.71 -12.19 0.05
C GLN A 198 14.81 -12.76 -1.37
N GLU A 199 14.48 -14.05 -1.57
CA GLU A 199 14.46 -14.64 -2.92
C GLU A 199 13.41 -13.97 -3.84
N VAL A 200 12.23 -13.63 -3.30
CA VAL A 200 11.17 -12.95 -4.06
C VAL A 200 11.61 -11.52 -4.40
N ILE A 201 12.25 -10.83 -3.45
CA ILE A 201 12.78 -9.47 -3.64
C ILE A 201 13.86 -9.46 -4.75
N GLU A 202 14.79 -10.42 -4.71
CA GLU A 202 15.82 -10.57 -5.74
C GLU A 202 15.21 -10.93 -7.11
N ASP A 203 14.28 -11.88 -7.12
CA ASP A 203 13.62 -12.34 -8.35
C ASP A 203 12.73 -11.28 -9.00
N SER A 204 12.15 -10.37 -8.22
CA SER A 204 11.25 -9.31 -8.71
C SER A 204 11.96 -8.12 -9.33
N ASN A 205 13.26 -7.95 -9.08
CA ASN A 205 14.02 -6.75 -9.41
C ASN A 205 13.39 -5.46 -8.81
N VAL A 206 12.63 -5.58 -7.73
CA VAL A 206 11.92 -4.44 -7.14
C VAL A 206 12.84 -3.27 -6.77
N LYS A 207 14.10 -3.57 -6.43
CA LYS A 207 15.11 -2.55 -6.10
C LYS A 207 15.49 -1.68 -7.30
N GLU A 208 15.44 -2.22 -8.50
CA GLU A 208 15.73 -1.53 -9.75
C GLU A 208 14.46 -0.90 -10.37
N GLU A 209 13.31 -1.56 -10.20
CA GLU A 209 12.03 -1.11 -10.76
C GLU A 209 11.46 0.10 -10.01
N VAL A 210 11.64 0.15 -8.68
CA VAL A 210 11.15 1.25 -7.87
C VAL A 210 12.15 2.41 -7.91
N GLY A 211 11.73 3.51 -8.54
CA GLY A 211 12.53 4.73 -8.65
C GLY A 211 12.29 5.73 -7.52
N TYR A 212 12.75 6.96 -7.76
CA TYR A 212 12.60 8.08 -6.82
C TYR A 212 11.26 8.82 -6.97
N ARG A 213 10.44 8.48 -7.96
CA ARG A 213 9.15 9.11 -8.23
C ARG A 213 8.06 8.05 -8.16
N ILE A 214 7.17 8.19 -7.19
CA ILE A 214 6.13 7.22 -6.91
C ILE A 214 4.78 7.76 -7.37
N PRO A 215 4.10 7.05 -8.31
CA PRO A 215 2.86 7.51 -8.92
C PRO A 215 1.61 7.14 -8.12
N PHE A 216 0.64 8.06 -8.17
CA PHE A 216 -0.69 7.85 -7.61
C PHE A 216 -1.75 8.39 -8.56
N GLU A 217 -2.83 7.63 -8.74
CA GLU A 217 -4.10 8.13 -9.24
C GLU A 217 -4.91 8.72 -8.07
N ILE A 218 -5.80 9.68 -8.34
CA ILE A 218 -6.68 10.24 -7.31
C ILE A 218 -8.13 10.09 -7.73
N PHE A 219 -8.93 9.50 -6.86
CA PHE A 219 -10.31 9.18 -7.15
C PHE A 219 -11.19 10.43 -7.33
N GLN A 220 -11.78 10.60 -8.50
CA GLN A 220 -12.67 11.71 -8.88
C GLN A 220 -12.01 13.10 -8.81
N GLU A 221 -10.71 13.18 -8.85
CA GLU A 221 -9.95 14.41 -9.03
C GLU A 221 -9.02 14.22 -10.24
N ASP A 222 -8.67 15.30 -10.91
CA ASP A 222 -7.82 15.32 -12.09
C ASP A 222 -6.91 16.55 -12.01
N PHE A 223 -5.60 16.32 -12.13
CA PHE A 223 -4.59 17.37 -11.92
C PHE A 223 -3.60 17.45 -13.08
N ASP A 224 -3.63 18.56 -13.79
CA ASP A 224 -2.63 18.91 -14.81
C ASP A 224 -2.05 20.31 -14.54
N PRO A 225 -0.77 20.42 -14.12
CA PRO A 225 0.19 19.32 -13.88
C PRO A 225 -0.17 18.49 -12.62
N PRO A 226 0.29 17.23 -12.57
CA PRO A 226 0.11 16.38 -11.41
C PRO A 226 0.64 17.00 -10.11
N LEU A 227 -0.01 16.68 -8.99
CA LEU A 227 0.41 17.12 -7.66
C LEU A 227 1.77 16.54 -7.27
N THR A 228 2.41 17.15 -6.26
CA THR A 228 3.68 16.68 -5.69
C THR A 228 3.54 16.17 -4.25
N ASP A 229 2.32 16.25 -3.73
CA ASP A 229 1.95 15.75 -2.41
C ASP A 229 0.46 15.38 -2.40
N LEU A 230 0.10 14.25 -1.79
CA LEU A 230 -1.30 13.82 -1.69
C LEU A 230 -2.18 14.79 -0.88
N GLY A 231 -1.57 15.72 -0.20
CA GLY A 231 -2.25 16.75 0.54
C GLY A 231 -2.37 18.11 -0.14
N ASP A 232 -1.75 18.27 -1.29
CA ASP A 232 -1.85 19.52 -2.03
C ASP A 232 -3.30 19.79 -2.41
N GLN A 233 -3.72 21.04 -2.28
CA GLN A 233 -5.09 21.51 -2.59
C GLN A 233 -6.21 20.87 -1.73
N LEU A 234 -5.88 20.12 -0.66
CA LEU A 234 -6.89 19.76 0.33
C LEU A 234 -7.13 20.94 1.29
N ASP A 235 -8.39 21.28 1.50
CA ASP A 235 -8.77 22.27 2.52
C ASP A 235 -8.31 21.77 3.91
N ARG A 236 -7.56 22.63 4.60
CA ARG A 236 -7.02 22.36 5.95
C ARG A 236 -8.08 22.54 7.01
#